data_cf1908e663ede6bc643622e562a801e5
#
_entry.id   cf1908e663ede6bc643622e562a801e5
#
_cell.length_a   1.000
_cell.length_b   1.000
_cell.length_c   1.000
_cell.angle_alpha   90.00
_cell.angle_beta   90.00
_cell.angle_gamma   90.00
#
_symmetry.space_group_name_H-M   'P 1'
#
loop_
_entity.id
_entity.type
_entity.pdbx_description
1 polymer ?
#
loop_
_entity_poly.entity_id
_entity_poly.type
_entity_poly.pdbx_seq_one_letter_code
_entity_poly.pdbx_strand_id
1 'polypeptide(L)'
;MKKNKIALLIFPIVILAGVMILFNNETNNETIPENRIIQDEMLKEIELPEIKTDEEIENQITQSYENLEQDHDTSEYKILPREWQISGPFSIDRQDYALGEKIFFRADGLKVNDVGDIVILKPLNQTHYKVWQTYPFDGNQVSAFNIYFEPVLSKTKLICEKNQLIGDWRIVFKGTEYENMSFTIYDQIVTGDEDKFSEKVC
;
A
#
# COMPACT_ATOMS: atom_id res chain seq x y z
N MET A 1 -0.73 -11.27 -63.15
CA MET A 1 0.61 -11.23 -62.54
C MET A 1 0.75 -9.89 -61.79
N LYS A 2 0.56 -9.85 -60.46
CA LYS A 2 0.82 -8.67 -59.61
C LYS A 2 2.04 -8.98 -58.74
N LYS A 3 3.10 -8.19 -58.92
CA LYS A 3 4.36 -8.31 -58.20
C LYS A 3 4.22 -7.69 -56.82
N ASN A 4 4.33 -8.49 -55.74
CA ASN A 4 4.41 -8.02 -54.38
C ASN A 4 5.80 -7.44 -54.13
N LYS A 5 5.87 -6.14 -53.79
CA LYS A 5 7.10 -5.51 -53.31
C LYS A 5 7.20 -5.73 -51.79
N ILE A 6 8.14 -6.53 -51.37
CA ILE A 6 8.54 -6.71 -49.98
C ILE A 6 9.38 -5.48 -49.60
N ALA A 7 8.85 -4.64 -48.72
CA ALA A 7 9.60 -3.55 -48.11
C ALA A 7 10.42 -4.10 -46.94
N LEU A 8 11.72 -4.16 -47.11
CA LEU A 8 12.68 -4.56 -46.08
C LEU A 8 12.88 -3.36 -45.15
N LEU A 9 12.27 -3.40 -43.96
CA LEU A 9 12.49 -2.42 -42.90
C LEU A 9 13.81 -2.78 -42.19
N ILE A 10 14.85 -2.02 -42.47
CA ILE A 10 16.15 -2.09 -41.79
C ILE A 10 16.02 -1.29 -40.51
N PHE A 11 16.03 -1.98 -39.36
CA PHE A 11 16.14 -1.34 -38.05
C PHE A 11 17.61 -0.95 -37.79
N PRO A 12 17.89 0.30 -37.42
CA PRO A 12 19.22 0.67 -36.95
C PRO A 12 19.45 0.16 -35.53
N ILE A 13 20.45 -0.69 -35.38
CA ILE A 13 21.01 -1.11 -34.11
C ILE A 13 21.74 0.09 -33.49
N VAL A 14 21.18 0.68 -32.47
CA VAL A 14 21.87 1.69 -31.65
C VAL A 14 22.77 0.96 -30.67
N ILE A 15 24.08 0.97 -30.95
CA ILE A 15 25.10 0.48 -30.02
C ILE A 15 25.28 1.55 -28.93
N LEU A 16 24.77 1.31 -27.75
CA LEU A 16 25.06 2.10 -26.54
C LEU A 16 26.44 1.69 -26.02
N ALA A 17 27.44 2.53 -26.32
CA ALA A 17 28.78 2.41 -25.75
C ALA A 17 28.68 2.74 -24.25
N GLY A 18 28.91 1.74 -23.39
CA GLY A 18 29.01 1.91 -21.95
C GLY A 18 30.25 2.72 -21.58
N VAL A 19 30.06 3.85 -20.92
CA VAL A 19 31.12 4.63 -20.28
C VAL A 19 31.53 3.93 -19.01
N MET A 20 32.67 3.23 -19.00
CA MET A 20 33.35 2.77 -17.80
C MET A 20 33.96 4.00 -17.11
N ILE A 21 33.38 4.38 -15.97
CA ILE A 21 34.03 5.32 -15.06
C ILE A 21 34.98 4.50 -14.18
N LEU A 22 36.26 4.60 -14.49
CA LEU A 22 37.33 4.12 -13.64
C LEU A 22 37.50 5.06 -12.47
N PHE A 23 37.10 4.65 -11.28
CA PHE A 23 37.46 5.31 -10.05
C PHE A 23 38.93 4.99 -9.75
N ASN A 24 39.82 5.98 -9.96
CA ASN A 24 41.17 5.96 -9.45
C ASN A 24 41.12 6.20 -7.93
N ASN A 25 41.43 5.15 -7.17
CA ASN A 25 41.78 5.28 -5.77
C ASN A 25 43.23 5.81 -5.71
N GLU A 26 43.38 7.10 -5.52
CA GLU A 26 44.64 7.66 -5.04
C GLU A 26 44.76 7.39 -3.53
N THR A 27 45.61 6.46 -3.19
CA THR A 27 46.10 6.25 -1.82
C THR A 27 47.06 7.37 -1.47
N ASN A 28 46.58 8.43 -0.84
CA ASN A 28 47.44 9.40 -0.19
C ASN A 28 48.02 8.80 1.10
N ASN A 29 49.27 8.34 0.99
CA ASN A 29 50.14 8.10 2.14
C ASN A 29 50.53 9.43 2.75
N GLU A 30 49.74 9.95 3.69
CA GLU A 30 50.19 11.02 4.59
C GLU A 30 50.94 10.38 5.76
N THR A 31 52.25 10.58 5.75
CA THR A 31 53.17 10.33 6.88
C THR A 31 52.73 11.16 8.08
N ILE A 32 52.33 10.46 9.16
CA ILE A 32 52.05 11.04 10.46
C ILE A 32 53.35 11.54 11.07
N PRO A 33 53.50 12.82 11.38
CA PRO A 33 54.66 13.28 12.15
C PRO A 33 54.49 12.83 13.59
N GLU A 34 55.45 12.03 14.04
CA GLU A 34 55.68 11.66 15.42
C GLU A 34 56.07 12.88 16.24
N ASN A 35 55.44 13.12 17.38
CA ASN A 35 55.61 14.10 18.41
C ASN A 35 54.56 15.22 18.50
N ARG A 36 53.43 14.89 19.14
CA ARG A 36 52.81 15.85 20.06
C ARG A 36 52.53 15.15 21.39
N ILE A 37 53.29 15.62 22.40
CA ILE A 37 52.98 15.42 23.81
C ILE A 37 51.58 15.96 24.04
N ILE A 38 50.62 15.02 24.20
CA ILE A 38 49.27 15.37 24.62
C ILE A 38 49.36 15.49 26.14
N GLN A 39 49.35 16.75 26.61
CA GLN A 39 49.19 17.09 28.00
C GLN A 39 47.91 16.45 28.54
N ASP A 40 48.06 15.83 29.71
CA ASP A 40 47.01 15.42 30.62
C ASP A 40 46.06 16.56 30.95
N GLU A 41 45.01 16.73 30.16
CA GLU A 41 43.81 17.50 30.55
C GLU A 41 42.63 17.06 29.70
N MET A 42 41.74 16.39 30.34
CA MET A 42 40.37 15.98 30.03
C MET A 42 40.11 14.50 29.87
N LEU A 43 40.46 13.75 30.90
CA LEU A 43 39.63 12.62 31.29
C LEU A 43 38.35 13.18 31.94
N LYS A 44 37.46 13.80 31.11
CA LYS A 44 36.07 13.88 31.50
C LYS A 44 35.57 12.46 31.53
N GLU A 45 35.32 12.00 32.74
CA GLU A 45 34.61 10.75 33.06
C GLU A 45 33.38 10.72 32.15
N ILE A 46 33.47 9.91 31.09
CA ILE A 46 32.31 9.57 30.26
C ILE A 46 31.53 8.64 31.17
N GLU A 47 30.50 9.18 31.85
CA GLU A 47 29.48 8.36 32.48
C GLU A 47 28.93 7.44 31.38
N LEU A 48 29.37 6.19 31.37
CA LEU A 48 28.73 5.15 30.56
C LEU A 48 27.26 5.09 30.99
N PRO A 49 26.31 5.18 30.04
CA PRO A 49 24.91 5.00 30.38
C PRO A 49 24.74 3.70 31.14
N GLU A 50 24.13 3.78 32.30
CA GLU A 50 23.83 2.65 33.16
C GLU A 50 23.20 1.53 32.33
N ILE A 51 23.87 0.38 32.27
CA ILE A 51 23.36 -0.79 31.54
C ILE A 51 22.14 -1.27 32.32
N LYS A 52 20.95 -0.97 31.78
CA LYS A 52 19.70 -1.46 32.36
C LYS A 52 19.69 -2.96 32.37
N THR A 53 19.25 -3.54 33.48
CA THR A 53 19.11 -4.98 33.57
C THR A 53 18.04 -5.49 32.64
N ASP A 54 18.14 -6.74 32.18
CA ASP A 54 17.14 -7.36 31.30
C ASP A 54 15.71 -7.23 31.89
N GLU A 55 15.58 -7.29 33.20
CA GLU A 55 14.33 -7.14 33.93
C GLU A 55 13.77 -5.71 33.87
N GLU A 56 14.60 -4.66 33.86
CA GLU A 56 14.18 -3.27 33.68
C GLU A 56 13.73 -2.99 32.25
N ILE A 57 14.39 -3.62 31.27
CA ILE A 57 14.02 -3.51 29.85
C ILE A 57 12.68 -4.22 29.62
N GLU A 58 12.47 -5.41 30.19
CA GLU A 58 11.23 -6.18 30.07
C GLU A 58 10.04 -5.43 30.70
N ASN A 59 10.26 -4.82 31.87
CA ASN A 59 9.25 -3.97 32.51
C ASN A 59 8.90 -2.71 31.71
N GLN A 60 9.89 -2.04 31.10
CA GLN A 60 9.65 -0.89 30.23
C GLN A 60 8.88 -1.26 28.97
N ILE A 61 9.21 -2.41 28.39
CA ILE A 61 8.50 -2.95 27.23
C ILE A 61 7.05 -3.26 27.60
N THR A 62 6.82 -3.96 28.71
CA THR A 62 5.48 -4.31 29.20
C THR A 62 4.64 -3.07 29.47
N GLN A 63 5.19 -2.07 30.17
CA GLN A 63 4.50 -0.79 30.41
C GLN A 63 4.21 -0.03 29.12
N SER A 64 5.08 -0.11 28.13
CA SER A 64 4.84 0.52 26.84
C SER A 64 3.69 -0.16 26.08
N TYR A 65 3.59 -1.48 26.15
CA TYR A 65 2.47 -2.22 25.56
C TYR A 65 1.15 -1.93 26.30
N GLU A 66 1.14 -1.92 27.62
CA GLU A 66 -0.05 -1.57 28.41
C GLU A 66 -0.54 -0.14 28.15
N ASN A 67 0.38 0.82 27.97
CA ASN A 67 0.04 2.19 27.62
C ASN A 67 -0.52 2.29 26.18
N LEU A 68 0.02 1.50 25.24
CA LEU A 68 -0.51 1.45 23.88
C LEU A 68 -1.91 0.81 23.84
N GLU A 69 -2.17 -0.20 24.65
CA GLU A 69 -3.50 -0.79 24.78
C GLU A 69 -4.51 0.18 25.42
N GLN A 70 -4.09 0.98 26.41
CA GLN A 70 -4.94 1.98 27.03
C GLN A 70 -5.25 3.16 26.11
N ASP A 71 -4.28 3.64 25.31
CA ASP A 71 -4.52 4.67 24.30
C ASP A 71 -5.43 4.18 23.17
N HIS A 72 -5.36 2.89 22.83
CA HIS A 72 -6.25 2.29 21.84
C HIS A 72 -7.69 2.18 22.34
N ASP A 73 -7.91 2.04 23.65
CA ASP A 73 -9.26 1.89 24.21
C ASP A 73 -10.02 3.24 24.32
N THR A 74 -9.31 4.38 24.20
CA THR A 74 -9.90 5.72 24.17
C THR A 74 -10.23 6.21 22.76
N SER A 75 -9.78 5.51 21.69
CA SER A 75 -10.11 5.88 20.32
C SER A 75 -11.54 5.44 19.98
N GLU A 76 -12.33 6.35 19.44
CA GLU A 76 -13.71 6.11 18.98
C GLU A 76 -13.76 5.07 17.84
N TYR A 77 -12.63 4.83 17.16
CA TYR A 77 -12.49 3.89 16.07
C TYR A 77 -11.77 2.61 16.50
N LYS A 78 -12.43 1.45 16.29
CA LYS A 78 -11.85 0.12 16.50
C LYS A 78 -11.76 -0.62 15.16
N ILE A 79 -10.57 -1.13 14.86
CA ILE A 79 -10.37 -1.99 13.68
C ILE A 79 -11.18 -3.28 13.89
N LEU A 80 -12.09 -3.57 12.98
CA LEU A 80 -12.87 -4.81 13.01
C LEU A 80 -11.99 -6.02 12.66
N PRO A 81 -12.26 -7.20 13.25
CA PRO A 81 -11.55 -8.43 12.91
C PRO A 81 -11.75 -8.77 11.42
N ARG A 82 -10.78 -9.43 10.82
CA ARG A 82 -10.90 -9.89 9.44
C ARG A 82 -11.80 -11.09 9.34
N GLU A 83 -12.88 -10.94 8.58
CA GLU A 83 -13.82 -12.00 8.22
C GLU A 83 -13.89 -12.10 6.70
N TRP A 84 -13.11 -13.01 6.13
CA TRP A 84 -12.96 -13.12 4.69
C TRP A 84 -14.27 -13.50 4.01
N GLN A 85 -14.73 -12.64 3.08
CA GLN A 85 -15.73 -13.02 2.09
C GLN A 85 -15.03 -13.61 0.86
N ILE A 86 -15.58 -14.71 0.33
CA ILE A 86 -14.97 -15.44 -0.77
C ILE A 86 -15.99 -15.64 -1.88
N SER A 87 -15.57 -15.38 -3.12
CA SER A 87 -16.30 -15.70 -4.34
C SER A 87 -15.36 -16.30 -5.39
N GLY A 88 -15.38 -17.60 -5.55
CA GLY A 88 -14.44 -18.34 -6.39
C GLY A 88 -12.98 -18.09 -5.95
N PRO A 89 -12.10 -17.61 -6.83
CA PRO A 89 -10.72 -17.29 -6.51
C PRO A 89 -10.56 -15.94 -5.80
N PHE A 90 -11.62 -15.14 -5.69
CA PHE A 90 -11.59 -13.79 -5.16
C PHE A 90 -11.97 -13.74 -3.68
N SER A 91 -11.33 -12.87 -2.94
CA SER A 91 -11.65 -12.63 -1.53
C SER A 91 -11.39 -11.18 -1.12
N ILE A 92 -12.23 -10.69 -0.20
CA ILE A 92 -12.10 -9.38 0.46
C ILE A 92 -12.00 -9.63 1.97
N ASP A 93 -11.18 -8.86 2.66
CA ASP A 93 -10.79 -9.16 4.04
C ASP A 93 -11.88 -8.87 5.08
N ARG A 94 -12.87 -8.02 4.77
CA ARG A 94 -14.00 -7.70 5.66
C ARG A 94 -15.25 -7.33 4.86
N GLN A 95 -16.37 -7.22 5.56
CA GLN A 95 -17.65 -6.73 5.02
C GLN A 95 -17.87 -5.25 5.32
N ASP A 96 -17.35 -4.76 6.43
CA ASP A 96 -17.58 -3.41 6.93
C ASP A 96 -16.27 -2.65 7.06
N TYR A 97 -16.27 -1.38 6.64
CA TYR A 97 -15.12 -0.49 6.64
C TYR A 97 -15.49 0.92 7.08
N ALA A 98 -14.57 1.58 7.78
CA ALA A 98 -14.66 3.01 8.05
C ALA A 98 -14.07 3.82 6.87
N LEU A 99 -14.38 5.12 6.82
CA LEU A 99 -13.73 6.06 5.91
C LEU A 99 -12.23 6.18 6.24
N GLY A 100 -11.38 6.06 5.22
CA GLY A 100 -9.92 6.07 5.38
C GLY A 100 -9.31 4.67 5.52
N GLU A 101 -10.12 3.61 5.72
CA GLU A 101 -9.57 2.27 5.72
C GLU A 101 -9.12 1.81 4.33
N LYS A 102 -8.01 1.10 4.32
CA LYS A 102 -7.52 0.39 3.13
C LYS A 102 -8.20 -0.97 3.04
N ILE A 103 -8.90 -1.18 1.97
CA ILE A 103 -9.62 -2.42 1.66
C ILE A 103 -8.66 -3.37 0.97
N PHE A 104 -8.49 -4.56 1.53
CA PHE A 104 -7.62 -5.59 0.97
C PHE A 104 -8.44 -6.60 0.17
N PHE A 105 -8.14 -6.68 -1.11
CA PHE A 105 -8.72 -7.64 -2.04
C PHE A 105 -7.64 -8.58 -2.56
N ARG A 106 -7.95 -9.86 -2.65
CA ARG A 106 -7.04 -10.90 -3.12
C ARG A 106 -7.72 -11.75 -4.17
N ALA A 107 -6.96 -12.10 -5.22
CA ALA A 107 -7.26 -13.21 -6.11
C ALA A 107 -6.22 -14.32 -5.88
N ASP A 108 -6.66 -15.57 -5.74
CA ASP A 108 -5.80 -16.72 -5.51
C ASP A 108 -6.39 -17.97 -6.19
N GLY A 109 -5.55 -18.66 -6.97
CA GLY A 109 -5.98 -19.86 -7.71
C GLY A 109 -6.82 -19.56 -8.95
N LEU A 110 -6.58 -18.44 -9.64
CA LEU A 110 -7.15 -18.15 -10.97
C LEU A 110 -6.80 -19.26 -11.95
N LYS A 111 -7.81 -19.76 -12.68
CA LYS A 111 -7.64 -20.74 -13.74
C LYS A 111 -7.31 -20.06 -15.05
N VAL A 112 -6.73 -20.83 -15.98
CA VAL A 112 -6.34 -20.36 -17.33
C VAL A 112 -7.48 -19.65 -18.08
N ASN A 113 -8.74 -20.04 -17.83
CA ASN A 113 -9.91 -19.45 -18.50
C ASN A 113 -10.55 -18.30 -17.71
N ASP A 114 -10.04 -17.98 -16.52
CA ASP A 114 -10.54 -16.86 -15.72
C ASP A 114 -9.95 -15.56 -16.27
N VAL A 115 -10.66 -14.95 -17.21
CA VAL A 115 -10.30 -13.69 -17.85
C VAL A 115 -11.46 -12.71 -17.75
N GLY A 116 -11.17 -11.49 -17.30
CA GLY A 116 -12.23 -10.50 -17.14
C GLY A 116 -11.80 -9.24 -16.40
N ASP A 117 -12.78 -8.58 -15.79
CA ASP A 117 -12.60 -7.36 -15.03
C ASP A 117 -13.23 -7.45 -13.64
N ILE A 118 -12.48 -7.05 -12.61
CA ILE A 118 -12.99 -6.73 -11.29
C ILE A 118 -13.48 -5.28 -11.34
N VAL A 119 -14.78 -5.09 -11.25
CA VAL A 119 -15.40 -3.76 -11.32
C VAL A 119 -15.92 -3.39 -9.94
N ILE A 120 -15.29 -2.38 -9.32
CA ILE A 120 -15.72 -1.83 -8.04
C ILE A 120 -16.74 -0.73 -8.32
N LEU A 121 -17.92 -0.87 -7.73
CA LEU A 121 -19.06 -0.01 -7.91
C LEU A 121 -19.35 0.78 -6.63
N LYS A 122 -19.36 2.12 -6.76
CA LYS A 122 -19.76 3.04 -5.70
C LYS A 122 -21.28 3.23 -5.69
N PRO A 123 -21.97 3.23 -4.53
CA PRO A 123 -23.40 3.57 -4.49
C PRO A 123 -23.64 5.03 -4.90
N LEU A 124 -24.69 5.27 -5.65
CA LEU A 124 -25.29 6.59 -5.89
C LEU A 124 -26.55 6.79 -5.04
N ASN A 125 -27.30 5.71 -4.87
CA ASN A 125 -28.45 5.56 -3.99
C ASN A 125 -28.68 4.06 -3.73
N GLN A 126 -29.78 3.70 -3.08
CA GLN A 126 -30.09 2.30 -2.72
C GLN A 126 -30.13 1.32 -3.90
N THR A 127 -30.37 1.80 -5.13
CA THR A 127 -30.56 0.93 -6.30
C THR A 127 -29.57 1.20 -7.44
N HIS A 128 -28.89 2.35 -7.43
CA HIS A 128 -28.02 2.75 -8.53
C HIS A 128 -26.56 2.85 -8.09
N TYR A 129 -25.68 2.41 -8.98
CA TYR A 129 -24.25 2.36 -8.77
C TYR A 129 -23.51 3.06 -9.90
N LYS A 130 -22.32 3.58 -9.59
CA LYS A 130 -21.37 4.12 -10.56
C LYS A 130 -20.06 3.35 -10.47
N VAL A 131 -19.44 3.05 -11.61
CA VAL A 131 -18.10 2.48 -11.63
C VAL A 131 -17.13 3.44 -10.94
N TRP A 132 -16.47 2.94 -9.89
CA TRP A 132 -15.44 3.67 -9.18
C TRP A 132 -14.05 3.31 -9.71
N GLN A 133 -13.79 2.02 -9.90
CA GLN A 133 -12.51 1.50 -10.40
C GLN A 133 -12.72 0.15 -11.10
N THR A 134 -11.84 -0.14 -12.07
CA THR A 134 -11.80 -1.44 -12.78
C THR A 134 -10.38 -1.95 -12.79
N TYR A 135 -10.21 -3.24 -12.49
CA TYR A 135 -8.94 -3.96 -12.55
C TYR A 135 -9.10 -5.16 -13.47
N PRO A 136 -8.39 -5.23 -14.60
CA PRO A 136 -8.40 -6.41 -15.46
C PRO A 136 -7.66 -7.56 -14.77
N PHE A 137 -8.10 -8.80 -15.03
CA PHE A 137 -7.38 -10.01 -14.64
C PHE A 137 -7.36 -11.02 -15.76
N ASP A 138 -6.30 -11.83 -15.78
CA ASP A 138 -6.09 -12.88 -16.78
C ASP A 138 -5.33 -14.05 -16.13
N GLY A 139 -6.03 -15.13 -15.85
CA GLY A 139 -5.48 -16.36 -15.27
C GLY A 139 -4.47 -17.07 -16.16
N ASN A 140 -4.36 -16.71 -17.46
CA ASN A 140 -3.28 -17.18 -18.32
C ASN A 140 -1.93 -16.52 -17.99
N GLN A 141 -1.96 -15.31 -17.42
CA GLN A 141 -0.78 -14.52 -17.10
C GLN A 141 -0.35 -14.66 -15.65
N VAL A 142 -1.32 -14.59 -14.74
CA VAL A 142 -1.07 -14.67 -13.29
C VAL A 142 -2.15 -15.51 -12.62
N SER A 143 -1.74 -16.39 -11.70
CA SER A 143 -2.67 -17.23 -10.93
C SER A 143 -3.11 -16.59 -9.61
N ALA A 144 -2.41 -15.56 -9.14
CA ALA A 144 -2.72 -14.86 -7.90
C ALA A 144 -2.20 -13.42 -7.92
N PHE A 145 -2.93 -12.51 -7.29
CA PHE A 145 -2.52 -11.13 -7.06
C PHE A 145 -3.28 -10.51 -5.89
N ASN A 146 -2.76 -9.38 -5.39
CA ASN A 146 -3.37 -8.60 -4.32
C ASN A 146 -3.59 -7.16 -4.79
N ILE A 147 -4.69 -6.57 -4.35
CA ILE A 147 -5.03 -5.16 -4.58
C ILE A 147 -5.36 -4.52 -3.23
N TYR A 148 -4.77 -3.35 -2.99
CA TYR A 148 -5.22 -2.45 -1.94
C TYR A 148 -5.89 -1.26 -2.58
N PHE A 149 -7.07 -0.90 -2.11
CA PHE A 149 -7.74 0.30 -2.56
C PHE A 149 -8.38 1.03 -1.37
N GLU A 150 -8.40 2.35 -1.46
CA GLU A 150 -8.93 3.24 -0.44
C GLU A 150 -9.90 4.21 -1.12
N PRO A 151 -11.20 4.12 -0.85
CA PRO A 151 -12.18 5.10 -1.31
C PRO A 151 -11.94 6.45 -0.61
N VAL A 152 -11.49 7.44 -1.39
CA VAL A 152 -11.17 8.78 -0.90
C VAL A 152 -11.90 9.86 -1.71
N LEU A 153 -11.95 11.07 -1.17
CA LEU A 153 -12.45 12.24 -1.89
C LEU A 153 -11.58 12.50 -3.12
N SER A 154 -12.22 12.82 -4.26
CA SER A 154 -11.51 12.98 -5.52
C SER A 154 -12.26 13.89 -6.50
N LYS A 155 -11.66 15.02 -6.85
CA LYS A 155 -12.20 15.92 -7.89
C LYS A 155 -12.36 15.22 -9.23
N THR A 156 -11.39 14.38 -9.61
CA THR A 156 -11.40 13.68 -10.90
C THR A 156 -12.49 12.61 -10.99
N LYS A 157 -12.83 11.98 -9.87
CA LYS A 157 -13.92 11.00 -9.78
C LYS A 157 -15.28 11.65 -9.42
N LEU A 158 -15.31 12.96 -9.21
CA LEU A 158 -16.48 13.73 -8.76
C LEU A 158 -17.04 13.20 -7.43
N ILE A 159 -16.15 12.90 -6.52
CA ILE A 159 -16.44 12.52 -5.13
C ILE A 159 -16.01 13.68 -4.25
N CYS A 160 -16.94 14.58 -3.99
CA CYS A 160 -16.65 15.89 -3.40
C CYS A 160 -16.78 15.92 -1.88
N GLU A 161 -17.56 15.02 -1.31
CA GLU A 161 -17.91 14.97 0.11
C GLU A 161 -17.93 13.52 0.63
N LYS A 162 -17.69 13.33 1.93
CA LYS A 162 -17.65 12.02 2.59
C LYS A 162 -18.93 11.20 2.40
N ASN A 163 -20.10 11.86 2.44
CA ASN A 163 -21.40 11.20 2.28
C ASN A 163 -21.54 10.46 0.94
N GLN A 164 -20.76 10.84 -0.07
CA GLN A 164 -20.75 10.16 -1.36
C GLN A 164 -19.95 8.84 -1.33
N LEU A 165 -19.20 8.57 -0.26
CA LEU A 165 -18.44 7.33 -0.07
C LEU A 165 -19.20 6.33 0.81
N ILE A 166 -20.12 6.80 1.64
CA ILE A 166 -20.87 5.98 2.61
C ILE A 166 -21.93 5.14 1.89
N GLY A 167 -22.12 3.90 2.35
CA GLY A 167 -23.15 2.98 1.90
C GLY A 167 -22.62 1.67 1.33
N ASP A 168 -23.50 0.91 0.65
CA ASP A 168 -23.23 -0.45 0.19
C ASP A 168 -22.55 -0.43 -1.17
N TRP A 169 -21.30 -0.81 -1.19
CA TRP A 169 -20.48 -0.97 -2.40
C TRP A 169 -20.62 -2.38 -2.96
N ARG A 170 -20.33 -2.53 -4.25
CA ARG A 170 -20.34 -3.83 -4.91
C ARG A 170 -19.05 -4.09 -5.68
N ILE A 171 -18.67 -5.35 -5.73
CA ILE A 171 -17.59 -5.86 -6.57
C ILE A 171 -18.21 -6.86 -7.54
N VAL A 172 -18.09 -6.56 -8.83
CA VAL A 172 -18.66 -7.38 -9.92
C VAL A 172 -17.52 -7.97 -10.72
N PHE A 173 -17.60 -9.27 -10.99
CA PHE A 173 -16.61 -10.02 -11.77
C PHE A 173 -17.11 -10.20 -13.20
N LYS A 174 -16.82 -9.22 -14.08
CA LYS A 174 -17.20 -9.29 -15.49
C LYS A 174 -16.37 -10.33 -16.24
N GLY A 175 -17.02 -11.09 -17.11
CA GLY A 175 -16.38 -12.14 -17.90
C GLY A 175 -16.31 -13.49 -17.20
N THR A 176 -16.88 -13.61 -15.99
CA THR A 176 -16.97 -14.86 -15.23
C THR A 176 -18.37 -15.09 -14.68
N GLU A 177 -18.62 -16.28 -14.15
CA GLU A 177 -19.88 -16.63 -13.47
C GLU A 177 -19.77 -16.53 -11.93
N TYR A 178 -18.68 -15.95 -11.41
CA TYR A 178 -18.52 -15.80 -9.96
C TYR A 178 -19.54 -14.81 -9.39
N GLU A 179 -20.05 -15.14 -8.21
CA GLU A 179 -21.02 -14.30 -7.52
C GLU A 179 -20.42 -12.93 -7.16
N ASN A 180 -21.24 -11.89 -7.30
CA ASN A 180 -20.83 -10.55 -6.89
C ASN A 180 -20.63 -10.50 -5.37
N MET A 181 -19.67 -9.68 -4.93
CA MET A 181 -19.43 -9.40 -3.52
C MET A 181 -19.95 -8.01 -3.18
N SER A 182 -20.21 -7.76 -1.89
CA SER A 182 -20.60 -6.44 -1.38
C SER A 182 -19.85 -6.14 -0.09
N PHE A 183 -19.64 -4.86 0.15
CA PHE A 183 -19.12 -4.34 1.41
C PHE A 183 -19.73 -2.99 1.71
N THR A 184 -19.77 -2.61 2.98
CA THR A 184 -20.34 -1.34 3.44
C THR A 184 -19.25 -0.42 3.95
N ILE A 185 -19.31 0.85 3.55
CA ILE A 185 -18.54 1.92 4.19
C ILE A 185 -19.50 2.71 5.07
N TYR A 186 -19.24 2.77 6.36
CA TYR A 186 -20.06 3.49 7.32
C TYR A 186 -19.46 4.85 7.72
N ASP A 187 -20.29 5.72 8.32
CA ASP A 187 -19.91 7.09 8.70
C ASP A 187 -19.09 7.12 10.00
N GLN A 188 -17.93 6.47 9.96
CA GLN A 188 -16.88 6.58 10.97
C GLN A 188 -15.56 6.79 10.23
N ILE A 189 -14.68 7.62 10.76
CA ILE A 189 -13.39 7.94 10.14
C ILE A 189 -12.29 7.26 10.95
N VAL A 190 -11.30 6.72 10.27
CA VAL A 190 -10.09 6.19 10.92
C VAL A 190 -9.40 7.31 11.68
N THR A 191 -9.03 7.04 12.94
CA THR A 191 -8.33 8.01 13.78
C THR A 191 -7.06 8.52 13.10
N GLY A 192 -6.96 9.85 12.99
CA GLY A 192 -5.85 10.55 12.30
C GLY A 192 -6.10 10.85 10.82
N ASP A 193 -7.24 10.43 10.26
CA ASP A 193 -7.63 10.70 8.87
C ASP A 193 -8.79 11.72 8.76
N GLU A 194 -9.20 12.34 9.88
CA GLU A 194 -10.32 13.27 9.95
C GLU A 194 -10.17 14.44 8.97
N ASP A 195 -8.96 14.97 8.83
CA ASP A 195 -8.66 16.08 7.93
C ASP A 195 -8.93 15.75 6.46
N LYS A 196 -8.75 14.47 6.06
CA LYS A 196 -8.99 14.01 4.68
C LYS A 196 -10.46 14.14 4.25
N PHE A 197 -11.38 14.15 5.24
CA PHE A 197 -12.83 14.12 5.01
C PHE A 197 -13.57 15.34 5.59
N SER A 198 -12.85 16.27 6.21
CA SER A 198 -13.42 17.45 6.87
C SER A 198 -13.98 18.47 5.90
N GLU A 199 -13.36 18.64 4.73
CA GLU A 199 -13.72 19.65 3.75
C GLU A 199 -14.14 19.04 2.42
N LYS A 200 -15.04 19.76 1.74
CA LYS A 200 -15.40 19.45 0.34
C LYS A 200 -14.21 19.73 -0.57
N VAL A 201 -13.91 18.81 -1.48
CA VAL A 201 -12.77 18.94 -2.40
C VAL A 201 -13.16 19.50 -3.77
N CYS A 202 -14.46 19.73 -4.05
CA CYS A 202 -14.92 20.33 -5.33
C CYS A 202 -15.82 21.56 -5.14
#